data_8a097d8e79e7caa02bfcdd85a52eccf2
#
_entry.id   8a097d8e79e7caa02bfcdd85a52eccf2
#
_cell.length_a   1.000
_cell.length_b   1.000
_cell.length_c   1.000
_cell.angle_alpha   90.00
_cell.angle_beta   90.00
_cell.angle_gamma   90.00
#
_symmetry.space_group_name_H-M   'P 1'
#
loop_
_entity.id
_entity.type
_entity.pdbx_description
1 polymer ?
#
loop_
_entity_poly.entity_id
_entity_poly.type
_entity_poly.pdbx_seq_one_letter_code
_entity_poly.pdbx_strand_id
1 'polypeptide(L)'
;MADGIFNLCGKRTVDLTKDGRTYKLAIRILDNYAEKESAILQRPGSAFRGIEAISDRATRESAMRIAADVAARPQIATMQDEERFDRSIRGLAWSVWQALTENHPDEFPASVSTEQGIQLGCDFIAWFGDIGQIIQAIHRVEEKDILGNSEAPTAKPA
;
A
#
# COMPACT_ATOMS: atom_id res chain seq x y z
N MET A 1 -10.63 -32.15 17.52
CA MET A 1 -11.21 -31.02 18.28
C MET A 1 -10.11 -30.02 18.60
N ALA A 2 -9.79 -29.16 17.63
CA ALA A 2 -8.86 -28.06 17.82
C ALA A 2 -9.31 -26.78 17.05
N ASP A 3 -10.64 -26.60 16.91
CA ASP A 3 -11.22 -25.50 16.12
C ASP A 3 -11.60 -24.27 16.94
N GLY A 4 -11.15 -24.18 18.21
CA GLY A 4 -11.69 -23.17 19.15
C GLY A 4 -10.86 -21.94 19.40
N ILE A 5 -9.59 -21.84 18.99
CA ILE A 5 -8.69 -20.79 19.46
C ILE A 5 -8.38 -19.72 18.39
N PHE A 6 -8.54 -20.03 17.11
CA PHE A 6 -8.21 -19.09 16.03
C PHE A 6 -9.35 -18.15 15.57
N ASN A 7 -10.53 -18.29 16.14
CA ASN A 7 -11.69 -17.46 15.76
C ASN A 7 -11.91 -16.20 16.62
N LEU A 8 -10.97 -15.87 17.52
CA LEU A 8 -11.09 -14.70 18.39
C LEU A 8 -10.47 -13.41 17.81
N CYS A 9 -9.74 -13.50 16.71
CA CYS A 9 -9.37 -12.33 15.92
C CYS A 9 -10.43 -12.09 14.84
N GLY A 10 -11.58 -11.59 15.23
CA GLY A 10 -12.51 -11.02 14.28
C GLY A 10 -11.76 -9.95 13.47
N LYS A 11 -11.56 -10.18 12.17
CA LYS A 11 -10.91 -9.23 11.28
C LYS A 11 -11.62 -7.89 11.41
N ARG A 12 -10.92 -6.91 11.94
CA ARG A 12 -11.49 -5.60 12.19
C ARG A 12 -11.58 -4.87 10.87
N THR A 13 -12.79 -4.55 10.47
CA THR A 13 -13.07 -3.81 9.25
C THR A 13 -13.54 -2.41 9.57
N VAL A 14 -13.28 -1.49 8.65
CA VAL A 14 -13.84 -0.14 8.64
C VAL A 14 -14.65 0.03 7.36
N ASP A 15 -15.85 0.55 7.49
CA ASP A 15 -16.76 0.72 6.37
C ASP A 15 -16.66 2.14 5.80
N LEU A 16 -16.50 2.22 4.47
CA LEU A 16 -16.67 3.43 3.68
C LEU A 16 -17.93 3.32 2.85
N THR A 17 -18.86 4.24 2.98
CA THR A 17 -20.12 4.23 2.23
C THR A 17 -20.22 5.44 1.30
N LYS A 18 -20.56 5.19 0.04
CA LYS A 18 -20.87 6.20 -0.96
C LYS A 18 -21.96 5.70 -1.90
N ASP A 19 -22.92 6.55 -2.22
CA ASP A 19 -24.01 6.28 -3.16
C ASP A 19 -24.77 4.97 -2.87
N GLY A 20 -24.98 4.70 -1.57
CA GLY A 20 -25.67 3.49 -1.09
C GLY A 20 -24.84 2.21 -1.15
N ARG A 21 -23.58 2.29 -1.56
CA ARG A 21 -22.64 1.17 -1.61
C ARG A 21 -21.62 1.26 -0.48
N THR A 22 -21.43 0.15 0.23
CA THR A 22 -20.50 0.06 1.35
C THR A 22 -19.28 -0.77 0.97
N TYR A 23 -18.09 -0.21 1.17
CA TYR A 23 -16.81 -0.86 0.99
C TYR A 23 -16.20 -1.15 2.36
N LYS A 24 -15.87 -2.41 2.60
CA LYS A 24 -15.25 -2.88 3.83
C LYS A 24 -13.73 -2.93 3.67
N LEU A 25 -13.03 -2.09 4.43
CA LEU A 25 -11.58 -2.07 4.48
C LEU A 25 -11.08 -2.99 5.57
N ALA A 26 -10.10 -3.83 5.28
CA ALA A 26 -9.42 -4.69 6.23
C ALA A 26 -7.91 -4.63 6.02
N ILE A 27 -7.12 -4.70 7.09
CA ILE A 27 -5.67 -4.83 6.96
C ILE A 27 -5.29 -6.29 6.77
N ARG A 28 -4.46 -6.55 5.77
CA ARG A 28 -3.67 -7.77 5.65
C ARG A 28 -2.38 -7.58 6.44
N ILE A 29 -2.35 -8.10 7.65
CA ILE A 29 -1.19 -8.02 8.52
C ILE A 29 -0.09 -8.95 7.98
N LEU A 30 1.16 -8.50 8.02
CA LEU A 30 2.42 -9.23 7.94
C LEU A 30 2.94 -9.71 6.58
N ASP A 31 2.13 -10.06 5.59
CA ASP A 31 2.66 -10.53 4.29
C ASP A 31 3.02 -9.37 3.32
N ASN A 32 2.68 -8.14 3.69
CA ASN A 32 2.73 -7.00 2.76
C ASN A 32 4.05 -6.21 2.76
N TYR A 33 5.00 -6.53 3.66
CA TYR A 33 6.23 -5.72 3.71
C TYR A 33 7.05 -5.83 2.43
N ALA A 34 7.20 -7.03 1.89
CA ALA A 34 7.92 -7.26 0.65
C ALA A 34 7.19 -6.63 -0.56
N GLU A 35 5.86 -6.67 -0.57
CA GLU A 35 5.05 -6.00 -1.60
C GLU A 35 5.15 -4.48 -1.48
N LYS A 36 5.14 -3.94 -0.26
CA LYS A 36 5.32 -2.50 -0.01
C LYS A 36 6.71 -2.04 -0.44
N GLU A 37 7.75 -2.76 -0.08
CA GLU A 37 9.12 -2.49 -0.52
C GLU A 37 9.20 -2.50 -2.05
N SER A 38 8.61 -3.48 -2.70
CA SER A 38 8.52 -3.53 -4.16
C SER A 38 7.79 -2.30 -4.73
N ALA A 39 6.68 -1.87 -4.12
CA ALA A 39 5.94 -0.68 -4.54
C ALA A 39 6.75 0.62 -4.41
N ILE A 40 7.55 0.72 -3.35
CA ILE A 40 8.46 1.86 -3.10
C ILE A 40 9.57 1.89 -4.15
N LEU A 41 10.16 0.75 -4.44
CA LEU A 41 11.31 0.60 -5.34
C LEU A 41 10.92 0.63 -6.82
N GLN A 42 9.70 0.27 -7.17
CA GLN A 42 9.15 0.34 -8.53
C GLN A 42 8.84 1.79 -8.97
N ARG A 43 9.76 2.71 -8.71
CA ARG A 43 9.66 4.05 -9.27
C ARG A 43 9.91 3.95 -10.78
N PRO A 44 8.91 4.23 -11.65
CA PRO A 44 9.12 4.14 -13.07
C PRO A 44 10.22 5.11 -13.50
N GLY A 45 11.34 4.55 -13.94
CA GLY A 45 12.31 5.21 -14.81
C GLY A 45 12.95 6.51 -14.32
N SER A 46 13.04 6.79 -13.01
CA SER A 46 13.61 8.07 -12.54
C SER A 46 15.10 8.21 -12.92
N ALA A 47 15.86 7.12 -12.99
CA ALA A 47 17.26 7.12 -13.39
C ALA A 47 17.47 7.45 -14.88
N PHE A 48 16.48 7.12 -15.73
CA PHE A 48 16.55 7.33 -17.18
C PHE A 48 15.79 8.59 -17.64
N ARG A 49 15.06 9.24 -16.74
CA ARG A 49 14.23 10.40 -17.07
C ARG A 49 15.11 11.57 -17.50
N GLY A 50 14.83 12.12 -18.67
CA GLY A 50 15.52 13.29 -19.21
C GLY A 50 16.80 12.98 -19.99
N ILE A 51 17.28 11.72 -20.01
CA ILE A 51 18.49 11.34 -20.76
C ILE A 51 18.26 11.55 -22.27
N GLU A 52 17.05 11.30 -22.76
CA GLU A 52 16.72 11.50 -24.19
C GLU A 52 16.80 12.97 -24.63
N ALA A 53 16.61 13.91 -23.69
CA ALA A 53 16.72 15.34 -23.95
C ALA A 53 18.16 15.84 -24.07
N ILE A 54 19.16 15.01 -23.76
CA ILE A 54 20.58 15.38 -23.89
C ILE A 54 20.98 15.33 -25.37
N SER A 55 21.31 16.50 -25.92
CA SER A 55 21.63 16.65 -27.34
C SER A 55 22.98 16.04 -27.71
N ASP A 56 23.99 16.15 -26.81
CA ASP A 56 25.29 15.60 -27.03
C ASP A 56 25.33 14.09 -26.87
N ARG A 57 25.76 13.39 -27.92
CA ARG A 57 25.78 11.93 -27.99
C ARG A 57 26.65 11.29 -26.91
N ALA A 58 27.88 11.81 -26.74
CA ALA A 58 28.85 11.24 -25.78
C ALA A 58 28.35 11.40 -24.33
N THR A 59 27.78 12.58 -24.01
CA THR A 59 27.15 12.87 -22.71
C THR A 59 25.93 11.97 -22.47
N ARG A 60 25.08 11.76 -23.48
CA ARG A 60 23.92 10.88 -23.40
C ARG A 60 24.33 9.42 -23.18
N GLU A 61 25.32 8.91 -23.91
CA GLU A 61 25.85 7.54 -23.74
C GLU A 61 26.44 7.36 -22.33
N SER A 62 27.16 8.35 -21.81
CA SER A 62 27.70 8.35 -20.45
C SER A 62 26.57 8.35 -19.40
N ALA A 63 25.54 9.18 -19.56
CA ALA A 63 24.39 9.26 -18.68
C ALA A 63 23.60 7.93 -18.69
N MET A 64 23.41 7.30 -19.86
CA MET A 64 22.79 5.98 -19.99
C MET A 64 23.55 4.90 -19.24
N ARG A 65 24.88 4.91 -19.33
CA ARG A 65 25.74 3.95 -18.61
C ARG A 65 25.63 4.12 -17.09
N ILE A 66 25.67 5.36 -16.61
CA ILE A 66 25.50 5.67 -15.18
C ILE A 66 24.10 5.24 -14.70
N ALA A 67 23.05 5.55 -15.46
CA ALA A 67 21.68 5.17 -15.12
C ALA A 67 21.53 3.64 -15.08
N ALA A 68 22.12 2.92 -16.02
CA ALA A 68 22.11 1.45 -16.04
C ALA A 68 22.87 0.85 -14.84
N ASP A 69 24.01 1.44 -14.45
CA ASP A 69 24.79 1.01 -13.28
C ASP A 69 24.01 1.26 -11.98
N VAL A 70 23.35 2.41 -11.86
CA VAL A 70 22.47 2.72 -10.71
C VAL A 70 21.26 1.77 -10.66
N ALA A 71 20.65 1.46 -11.80
CA ALA A 71 19.52 0.54 -11.87
C ALA A 71 19.90 -0.92 -11.56
N ALA A 72 21.15 -1.31 -11.83
CA ALA A 72 21.65 -2.65 -11.55
C ALA A 72 22.03 -2.89 -10.09
N ARG A 73 22.15 -1.83 -9.26
CA ARG A 73 22.45 -1.97 -7.83
C ARG A 73 21.23 -2.50 -7.10
N PRO A 74 21.39 -3.45 -6.16
CA PRO A 74 20.29 -3.87 -5.29
C PRO A 74 19.80 -2.65 -4.52
N GLN A 75 18.55 -2.29 -4.75
CA GLN A 75 17.90 -1.19 -4.06
C GLN A 75 17.17 -1.76 -2.84
N ILE A 76 17.47 -1.23 -1.67
CA ILE A 76 16.77 -1.50 -0.42
C ILE A 76 16.02 -0.23 -0.07
N ALA A 77 14.73 -0.35 0.22
CA ALA A 77 13.94 0.78 0.68
C ALA A 77 14.45 1.26 2.05
N THR A 78 14.70 2.55 2.19
CA THR A 78 15.07 3.17 3.46
C THR A 78 13.83 3.61 4.21
N MET A 79 13.93 3.83 5.53
CA MET A 79 12.82 4.40 6.32
C MET A 79 12.33 5.73 5.73
N GLN A 80 13.22 6.53 5.19
CA GLN A 80 12.86 7.80 4.56
C GLN A 80 12.07 7.60 3.25
N ASP A 81 12.36 6.53 2.51
CA ASP A 81 11.60 6.16 1.32
C ASP A 81 10.20 5.68 1.69
N GLU A 82 10.08 4.91 2.77
CA GLU A 82 8.79 4.49 3.32
C GLU A 82 7.94 5.68 3.76
N GLU A 83 8.50 6.62 4.54
CA GLU A 83 7.78 7.81 4.96
C GLU A 83 7.30 8.66 3.78
N ARG A 84 8.14 8.81 2.76
CA ARG A 84 7.76 9.54 1.54
C ARG A 84 6.65 8.84 0.78
N PHE A 85 6.73 7.51 0.71
CA PHE A 85 5.70 6.70 0.06
C PHE A 85 4.37 6.82 0.80
N ASP A 86 4.36 6.62 2.12
CA ASP A 86 3.15 6.67 2.95
C ASP A 86 2.45 8.04 2.92
N ARG A 87 3.22 9.12 2.76
CA ARG A 87 2.69 10.47 2.60
C ARG A 87 2.29 10.83 1.17
N SER A 88 2.50 9.95 0.21
CA SER A 88 2.19 10.18 -1.19
C SER A 88 0.79 9.67 -1.56
N ILE A 89 0.22 10.22 -2.63
CA ILE A 89 -1.03 9.70 -3.18
C ILE A 89 -0.86 8.25 -3.68
N ARG A 90 0.33 7.89 -4.13
CA ARG A 90 0.67 6.54 -4.56
C ARG A 90 0.65 5.57 -3.38
N GLY A 91 1.18 5.96 -2.24
CA GLY A 91 1.14 5.18 -1.01
C GLY A 91 -0.28 5.02 -0.48
N LEU A 92 -1.07 6.09 -0.49
CA LEU A 92 -2.48 6.02 -0.14
C LEU A 92 -3.25 5.08 -1.06
N ALA A 93 -3.04 5.16 -2.37
CA ALA A 93 -3.69 4.28 -3.34
C ALA A 93 -3.30 2.81 -3.14
N TRP A 94 -2.03 2.54 -2.84
CA TRP A 94 -1.55 1.21 -2.49
C TRP A 94 -2.27 0.68 -1.24
N SER A 95 -2.35 1.48 -0.17
CA SER A 95 -3.02 1.12 1.08
C SER A 95 -4.51 0.85 0.88
N VAL A 96 -5.19 1.65 0.07
CA VAL A 96 -6.60 1.47 -0.29
C VAL A 96 -6.81 0.15 -1.04
N TRP A 97 -6.00 -0.12 -2.07
CA TRP A 97 -6.06 -1.37 -2.80
C TRP A 97 -5.87 -2.57 -1.89
N GLN A 98 -4.82 -2.55 -1.04
CA GLN A 98 -4.56 -3.63 -0.09
C GLN A 98 -5.70 -3.83 0.91
N ALA A 99 -6.27 -2.76 1.43
CA ALA A 99 -7.38 -2.81 2.39
C ALA A 99 -8.68 -3.35 1.78
N LEU A 100 -8.91 -3.15 0.48
CA LEU A 100 -10.11 -3.59 -0.22
C LEU A 100 -10.00 -5.01 -0.79
N THR A 101 -8.79 -5.50 -1.04
CA THR A 101 -8.53 -6.78 -1.72
C THR A 101 -9.24 -7.96 -1.04
N GLU A 102 -9.30 -7.97 0.28
CA GLU A 102 -9.86 -9.09 1.02
C GLU A 102 -11.39 -9.19 0.93
N ASN A 103 -12.06 -8.06 1.03
CA ASN A 103 -13.53 -8.00 1.08
C ASN A 103 -14.16 -7.72 -0.30
N HIS A 104 -13.37 -7.26 -1.26
CA HIS A 104 -13.81 -6.91 -2.60
C HIS A 104 -12.87 -7.47 -3.69
N PRO A 105 -12.58 -8.79 -3.70
CA PRO A 105 -11.58 -9.38 -4.59
C PRO A 105 -11.95 -9.27 -6.07
N ASP A 106 -13.22 -9.14 -6.41
CA ASP A 106 -13.67 -9.01 -7.81
C ASP A 106 -13.30 -7.65 -8.41
N GLU A 107 -13.30 -6.60 -7.59
CA GLU A 107 -12.97 -5.24 -8.02
C GLU A 107 -11.51 -4.88 -7.73
N PHE A 108 -10.95 -5.46 -6.66
CA PHE A 108 -9.59 -5.23 -6.19
C PHE A 108 -8.82 -6.55 -6.04
N PRO A 109 -8.53 -7.24 -7.15
CA PRO A 109 -7.87 -8.54 -7.09
C PRO A 109 -6.44 -8.44 -6.58
N ALA A 110 -6.04 -9.43 -5.75
CA ALA A 110 -4.67 -9.54 -5.25
C ALA A 110 -3.69 -10.04 -6.34
N SER A 111 -4.20 -10.67 -7.39
CA SER A 111 -3.40 -11.32 -8.44
C SER A 111 -2.83 -10.36 -9.49
N VAL A 112 -3.22 -9.09 -9.46
CA VAL A 112 -2.71 -8.07 -10.38
C VAL A 112 -1.31 -7.60 -9.96
N SER A 113 -0.58 -6.99 -10.90
CA SER A 113 0.70 -6.37 -10.55
C SER A 113 0.50 -5.21 -9.55
N THR A 114 1.54 -4.91 -8.78
CA THR A 114 1.52 -3.79 -7.82
C THR A 114 1.12 -2.47 -8.50
N GLU A 115 1.61 -2.22 -9.71
CA GLU A 115 1.26 -1.00 -10.45
C GLU A 115 -0.22 -0.94 -10.84
N GLN A 116 -0.78 -2.07 -11.28
CA GLN A 116 -2.21 -2.17 -11.56
C GLN A 116 -3.04 -2.02 -10.29
N GLY A 117 -2.61 -2.59 -9.16
CA GLY A 117 -3.27 -2.43 -7.88
C GLY A 117 -3.27 -0.97 -7.41
N ILE A 118 -2.14 -0.28 -7.54
CA ILE A 118 -2.05 1.16 -7.24
C ILE A 118 -3.00 1.96 -8.15
N GLN A 119 -3.09 1.62 -9.43
CA GLN A 119 -4.03 2.28 -10.34
C GLN A 119 -5.47 2.09 -9.90
N LEU A 120 -5.87 0.87 -9.51
CA LEU A 120 -7.20 0.59 -8.95
C LEU A 120 -7.47 1.42 -7.69
N GLY A 121 -6.48 1.56 -6.81
CA GLY A 121 -6.57 2.43 -5.64
C GLY A 121 -6.73 3.90 -6.00
N CYS A 122 -6.00 4.39 -7.00
CA CYS A 122 -6.17 5.77 -7.52
C CYS A 122 -7.56 6.00 -8.09
N ASP A 123 -8.08 5.06 -8.86
CA ASP A 123 -9.41 5.14 -9.46
C ASP A 123 -10.49 5.15 -8.38
N PHE A 124 -10.33 4.34 -7.33
CA PHE A 124 -11.21 4.35 -6.17
C PHE A 124 -11.20 5.70 -5.44
N ILE A 125 -10.01 6.26 -5.17
CA ILE A 125 -9.85 7.56 -4.52
C ILE A 125 -10.54 8.65 -5.34
N ALA A 126 -10.33 8.66 -6.66
CA ALA A 126 -10.94 9.63 -7.56
C ALA A 126 -12.46 9.49 -7.60
N TRP A 127 -12.98 8.26 -7.64
CA TRP A 127 -14.42 8.01 -7.61
C TRP A 127 -15.03 8.38 -6.26
N PHE A 128 -14.38 8.03 -5.14
CA PHE A 128 -14.89 8.32 -3.81
C PHE A 128 -14.95 9.83 -3.54
N GLY A 129 -13.91 10.56 -3.93
CA GLY A 129 -13.85 12.02 -3.95
C GLY A 129 -13.53 12.70 -2.61
N ASP A 130 -13.72 12.03 -1.46
CA ASP A 130 -13.38 12.55 -0.14
C ASP A 130 -12.12 11.85 0.39
N ILE A 131 -10.96 12.40 0.06
CA ILE A 131 -9.65 11.90 0.50
C ILE A 131 -9.52 11.90 2.02
N GLY A 132 -10.12 12.88 2.71
CA GLY A 132 -10.07 12.99 4.16
C GLY A 132 -10.74 11.79 4.84
N GLN A 133 -11.90 11.37 4.37
CA GLN A 133 -12.58 10.17 4.86
C GLN A 133 -11.78 8.90 4.59
N ILE A 134 -11.17 8.78 3.42
CA ILE A 134 -10.33 7.63 3.07
C ILE A 134 -9.14 7.54 4.01
N ILE A 135 -8.40 8.64 4.21
CA ILE A 135 -7.26 8.69 5.13
C ILE A 135 -7.67 8.29 6.54
N GLN A 136 -8.78 8.84 7.04
CA GLN A 136 -9.30 8.48 8.36
C GLN A 136 -9.67 7.00 8.47
N ALA A 137 -10.27 6.44 7.42
CA ALA A 137 -10.63 5.03 7.39
C ALA A 137 -9.39 4.13 7.42
N ILE A 138 -8.37 4.43 6.62
CA ILE A 138 -7.10 3.69 6.62
C ILE A 138 -6.43 3.76 8.01
N HIS A 139 -6.31 4.95 8.61
CA HIS A 139 -5.73 5.10 9.94
C HIS A 139 -6.53 4.31 11.01
N ARG A 140 -7.86 4.32 10.95
CA ARG A 140 -8.68 3.54 11.89
C ARG A 140 -8.48 2.04 11.75
N VAL A 141 -8.27 1.55 10.56
CA VAL A 141 -7.95 0.15 10.32
C VAL A 141 -6.60 -0.18 10.95
N GLU A 142 -5.58 0.66 10.75
CA GLU A 142 -4.24 0.50 11.33
C GLU A 142 -4.25 0.58 12.86
N GLU A 143 -4.91 1.58 13.46
CA GLU A 143 -5.01 1.74 14.92
C GLU A 143 -5.72 0.57 15.60
N LYS A 144 -6.79 0.06 15.01
CA LYS A 144 -7.52 -1.08 15.57
C LYS A 144 -6.67 -2.35 15.62
N ASP A 145 -5.71 -2.46 14.73
CA ASP A 145 -4.82 -3.60 14.71
C ASP A 145 -3.76 -3.52 15.83
N ILE A 146 -3.23 -2.34 16.07
CA ILE A 146 -2.26 -2.09 17.16
C ILE A 146 -2.92 -2.28 18.53
N LEU A 147 -4.15 -1.80 18.72
CA LEU A 147 -4.88 -1.91 19.98
C LEU A 147 -5.45 -3.31 20.25
N GLY A 148 -5.63 -4.12 19.22
CA GLY A 148 -6.09 -5.50 19.36
C GLY A 148 -5.15 -6.41 20.13
N ASN A 149 -3.87 -6.06 20.20
CA ASN A 149 -2.85 -6.79 20.96
C ASN A 149 -2.69 -6.33 22.42
N SER A 150 -3.37 -5.27 22.85
CA SER A 150 -3.17 -4.69 24.18
C SER A 150 -4.33 -4.88 25.17
N GLU A 151 -5.43 -5.53 24.77
CA GLU A 151 -6.43 -5.96 25.75
C GLU A 151 -5.99 -7.25 26.44
N ALA A 152 -5.15 -7.09 27.47
CA ALA A 152 -4.95 -8.14 28.46
C ALA A 152 -6.31 -8.48 29.12
N PRO A 153 -6.61 -9.76 29.37
CA PRO A 153 -7.85 -10.13 30.03
C PRO A 153 -7.92 -9.46 31.41
N THR A 154 -8.87 -8.56 31.59
CA THR A 154 -9.22 -8.05 32.91
C THR A 154 -9.68 -9.23 33.73
N ALA A 155 -8.85 -9.64 34.70
CA ALA A 155 -9.21 -10.61 35.71
C ALA A 155 -10.49 -10.10 36.38
N LYS A 156 -11.58 -10.88 36.32
CA LYS A 156 -12.75 -10.68 37.14
C LYS A 156 -12.32 -10.74 38.61
N PRO A 157 -12.65 -9.74 39.42
CA PRO A 157 -12.53 -9.91 40.85
C PRO A 157 -13.47 -11.00 41.33
N ALA A 158 -12.92 -11.86 42.15
CA ALA A 158 -13.67 -12.91 42.80
C ALA A 158 -14.72 -12.33 43.77
#